data_335d065ef8a0e9ff1034416aa08fd652
#
_entry.id   335d065ef8a0e9ff1034416aa08fd652
#
_cell.length_a   1.000
_cell.length_b   1.000
_cell.length_c   1.000
_cell.angle_alpha   90.00
_cell.angle_beta   90.00
_cell.angle_gamma   90.00
#
_symmetry.space_group_name_H-M   'P 1'
#
loop_
_entity.id
_entity.type
_entity.pdbx_description
1 polymer ?
#
loop_
_entity_poly.entity_id
_entity_poly.type
_entity_poly.pdbx_seq_one_letter_code
_entity_poly.pdbx_strand_id
1 'polypeptide(L)'
;MGFSRGGQIALYASMRRFQKLWNESGIEIAAYIPFYAQCYAGYIDDSDVSGPIRLFHGVPDDYNPIAPCRNYVERLRQSGKDVQLTEYADTWHVFDSPTNPITPTALPAAQTVRNCVIKEDRPGHLINATSGEPFTWQDACVERGVHVAANPIALKATQDAVKALLTTVFKLE
;
A
#
# COMPACT_ATOMS: atom_id res chain seq x y z
N MET A 1 1.93 7.51 8.46
CA MET A 1 2.08 7.32 7.00
C MET A 1 3.31 6.50 6.69
N GLY A 2 3.38 5.92 5.48
CA GLY A 2 4.52 5.12 5.07
C GLY A 2 4.61 4.97 3.54
N PHE A 3 5.79 4.61 3.04
CA PHE A 3 6.16 4.58 1.63
C PHE A 3 6.59 3.16 1.24
N SER A 4 6.12 2.64 0.09
CA SER A 4 6.45 1.30 -0.40
C SER A 4 6.21 0.22 0.66
N ARG A 5 7.22 -0.45 1.16
CA ARG A 5 7.12 -1.40 2.29
C ARG A 5 6.60 -0.72 3.57
N GLY A 6 7.01 0.52 3.84
CA GLY A 6 6.42 1.34 4.91
C GLY A 6 4.96 1.67 4.65
N GLY A 7 4.57 1.86 3.38
CA GLY A 7 3.17 2.01 2.96
C GLY A 7 2.35 0.75 3.24
N GLN A 8 2.90 -0.42 2.97
CA GLN A 8 2.29 -1.70 3.34
C GLN A 8 2.09 -1.81 4.86
N ILE A 9 3.11 -1.44 5.64
CA ILE A 9 3.01 -1.42 7.11
C ILE A 9 1.91 -0.44 7.56
N ALA A 10 1.87 0.77 6.99
CA ALA A 10 0.83 1.76 7.30
C ALA A 10 -0.57 1.25 6.96
N LEU A 11 -0.72 0.52 5.84
CA LEU A 11 -1.99 -0.09 5.43
C LEU A 11 -2.43 -1.18 6.41
N TYR A 12 -1.55 -2.11 6.74
CA TYR A 12 -1.90 -3.23 7.64
C TYR A 12 -2.05 -2.79 9.09
N ALA A 13 -1.34 -1.73 9.53
CA ALA A 13 -1.57 -1.13 10.84
C ALA A 13 -3.00 -0.58 11.02
N SER A 14 -3.78 -0.41 9.93
CA SER A 14 -5.20 -0.07 10.03
C SER A 14 -6.06 -1.24 10.50
N MET A 15 -5.62 -2.49 10.31
CA MET A 15 -6.37 -3.67 10.73
C MET A 15 -6.38 -3.78 12.26
N ARG A 16 -7.57 -3.92 12.84
CA ARG A 16 -7.74 -3.99 14.31
C ARG A 16 -6.95 -5.13 14.94
N ARG A 17 -6.81 -6.25 14.23
CA ARG A 17 -5.98 -7.37 14.68
C ARG A 17 -4.54 -6.96 14.94
N PHE A 18 -3.91 -6.28 13.99
CA PHE A 18 -2.52 -5.87 14.14
C PHE A 18 -2.35 -4.76 15.17
N GLN A 19 -3.34 -3.90 15.34
CA GLN A 19 -3.33 -2.94 16.44
C GLN A 19 -3.35 -3.63 17.80
N LYS A 20 -4.22 -4.62 17.98
CA LYS A 20 -4.28 -5.39 19.25
C LYS A 20 -2.98 -6.14 19.55
N LEU A 21 -2.27 -6.57 18.49
CA LEU A 21 -1.02 -7.34 18.65
C LEU A 21 0.19 -6.45 18.97
N TRP A 22 0.23 -5.23 18.43
CA TRP A 22 1.48 -4.44 18.45
C TRP A 22 1.34 -3.01 18.99
N ASN A 23 0.13 -2.52 19.22
CA ASN A 23 -0.07 -1.20 19.82
C ASN A 23 -0.31 -1.30 21.34
N GLU A 24 0.76 -1.55 22.08
CA GLU A 24 0.72 -1.62 23.54
C GLU A 24 0.57 -0.24 24.20
N SER A 25 0.82 0.84 23.45
CA SER A 25 0.78 2.21 23.98
C SER A 25 -0.62 2.74 24.25
N GLY A 26 -1.65 2.13 23.64
CA GLY A 26 -3.03 2.63 23.68
C GLY A 26 -3.26 3.91 22.88
N ILE A 27 -2.25 4.40 22.11
CA ILE A 27 -2.39 5.57 21.26
C ILE A 27 -3.30 5.24 20.07
N GLU A 28 -4.35 6.03 19.86
CA GLU A 28 -5.20 5.93 18.69
C GLU A 28 -4.53 6.57 17.48
N ILE A 29 -4.51 5.82 16.38
CA ILE A 29 -3.99 6.32 15.10
C ILE A 29 -5.13 7.03 14.37
N ALA A 30 -4.98 8.34 14.18
CA ALA A 30 -6.02 9.20 13.63
C ALA A 30 -6.28 8.95 12.12
N ALA A 31 -5.28 8.54 11.35
CA ALA A 31 -5.41 8.19 9.93
C ALA A 31 -4.23 7.33 9.44
N TYR A 32 -4.47 6.55 8.38
CA TYR A 32 -3.47 5.72 7.72
C TYR A 32 -3.23 6.26 6.32
N ILE A 33 -1.96 6.56 5.99
CA ILE A 33 -1.60 7.19 4.73
C ILE A 33 -0.52 6.34 4.04
N PRO A 34 -0.90 5.27 3.34
CA PRO A 34 0.00 4.44 2.57
C PRO A 34 0.29 5.03 1.19
N PHE A 35 1.57 5.10 0.82
CA PHE A 35 2.05 5.51 -0.50
C PHE A 35 2.54 4.28 -1.26
N TYR A 36 2.05 4.09 -2.49
CA TYR A 36 2.41 2.99 -3.39
C TYR A 36 2.65 1.67 -2.64
N ALA A 37 1.69 1.36 -1.77
CA ALA A 37 1.74 0.21 -0.89
C ALA A 37 1.54 -1.10 -1.67
N GLN A 38 2.07 -2.19 -1.11
CA GLN A 38 1.69 -3.53 -1.54
C GLN A 38 0.33 -3.90 -0.95
N CYS A 39 -0.62 -4.28 -1.81
CA CYS A 39 -1.97 -4.73 -1.41
C CYS A 39 -2.22 -6.19 -1.81
N TYR A 40 -1.17 -6.99 -1.99
CA TYR A 40 -1.31 -8.36 -2.52
C TYR A 40 -1.77 -9.39 -1.52
N ALA A 41 -1.41 -9.23 -0.25
CA ALA A 41 -1.77 -10.22 0.76
C ALA A 41 -3.21 -9.99 1.20
N GLY A 42 -4.07 -10.96 0.90
CA GLY A 42 -5.43 -11.01 1.43
C GLY A 42 -5.42 -11.64 2.82
N TYR A 43 -5.68 -10.85 3.85
CA TYR A 43 -5.86 -11.34 5.20
C TYR A 43 -7.32 -11.75 5.44
N ILE A 44 -7.55 -12.71 6.34
CA ILE A 44 -8.89 -13.24 6.66
C ILE A 44 -9.84 -12.14 7.11
N ASP A 45 -9.33 -11.17 7.87
CA ASP A 45 -10.07 -10.06 8.49
C ASP A 45 -9.68 -8.69 7.93
N ASP A 46 -9.24 -8.62 6.66
CA ASP A 46 -8.69 -7.42 6.03
C ASP A 46 -9.69 -6.24 5.94
N SER A 47 -10.98 -6.49 6.10
CA SER A 47 -12.02 -5.46 6.14
C SER A 47 -12.27 -4.89 7.56
N ASP A 48 -11.74 -5.49 8.62
CA ASP A 48 -11.86 -4.95 9.98
C ASP A 48 -10.77 -3.91 10.25
N VAL A 49 -10.96 -2.72 9.69
CA VAL A 49 -10.06 -1.58 9.85
C VAL A 49 -10.61 -0.54 10.82
N SER A 50 -9.71 0.21 11.48
CA SER A 50 -10.01 1.04 12.64
C SER A 50 -10.16 2.54 12.36
N GLY A 51 -9.77 3.03 11.20
CA GLY A 51 -9.80 4.48 10.93
C GLY A 51 -9.70 4.80 9.44
N PRO A 52 -9.71 6.10 9.09
CA PRO A 52 -9.66 6.54 7.72
C PRO A 52 -8.34 6.14 7.05
N ILE A 53 -8.43 5.67 5.80
CA ILE A 53 -7.29 5.25 4.99
C ILE A 53 -7.24 6.11 3.73
N ARG A 54 -6.10 6.71 3.42
CA ARG A 54 -5.86 7.52 2.21
C ARG A 54 -4.64 6.98 1.49
N LEU A 55 -4.89 6.20 0.43
CA LEU A 55 -3.83 5.61 -0.41
C LEU A 55 -3.49 6.56 -1.56
N PHE A 56 -2.19 6.65 -1.87
CA PHE A 56 -1.67 7.39 -3.02
C PHE A 56 -0.83 6.43 -3.88
N HIS A 57 -1.16 6.31 -5.17
CA HIS A 57 -0.55 5.28 -6.01
C HIS A 57 -0.42 5.72 -7.47
N GLY A 58 0.68 5.33 -8.10
CA GLY A 58 0.89 5.51 -9.54
C GLY A 58 0.24 4.38 -10.35
N VAL A 59 -0.40 4.72 -11.47
CA VAL A 59 -1.08 3.73 -12.31
C VAL A 59 -0.11 2.77 -13.00
N PRO A 60 1.02 3.22 -13.61
CA PRO A 60 2.00 2.34 -14.25
C PRO A 60 3.00 1.68 -13.29
N ASP A 61 2.81 1.80 -11.97
CA ASP A 61 3.70 1.18 -10.98
C ASP A 61 3.75 -0.35 -11.20
N ASP A 62 4.89 -0.84 -11.71
CA ASP A 62 5.14 -2.26 -11.97
C ASP A 62 5.90 -2.96 -10.85
N TYR A 63 6.32 -2.19 -9.84
CA TYR A 63 6.89 -2.74 -8.61
C TYR A 63 5.77 -3.24 -7.70
N ASN A 64 4.78 -2.38 -7.46
CA ASN A 64 3.57 -2.66 -6.72
C ASN A 64 2.36 -2.30 -7.58
N PRO A 65 1.87 -3.18 -8.47
CA PRO A 65 0.73 -2.86 -9.33
C PRO A 65 -0.49 -2.37 -8.54
N ILE A 66 -1.18 -1.36 -9.08
CA ILE A 66 -2.31 -0.72 -8.41
C ILE A 66 -3.57 -1.60 -8.32
N ALA A 67 -3.73 -2.59 -9.22
CA ALA A 67 -4.96 -3.39 -9.30
C ALA A 67 -5.35 -4.11 -7.99
N PRO A 68 -4.43 -4.74 -7.23
CA PRO A 68 -4.75 -5.29 -5.92
C PRO A 68 -5.24 -4.23 -4.93
N CYS A 69 -4.69 -3.01 -4.97
CA CYS A 69 -5.14 -1.92 -4.11
C CYS A 69 -6.54 -1.43 -4.48
N ARG A 70 -6.87 -1.33 -5.78
CA ARG A 70 -8.24 -1.02 -6.24
C ARG A 70 -9.24 -2.04 -5.70
N ASN A 71 -8.95 -3.33 -5.84
CA ASN A 71 -9.81 -4.41 -5.35
C ASN A 71 -9.98 -4.35 -3.83
N TYR A 72 -8.91 -4.08 -3.09
CA TYR A 72 -8.96 -3.97 -1.64
C TYR A 72 -9.78 -2.75 -1.20
N VAL A 73 -9.53 -1.59 -1.79
CA VAL A 73 -10.29 -0.36 -1.50
C VAL A 73 -11.77 -0.53 -1.79
N GLU A 74 -12.12 -1.20 -2.89
CA GLU A 74 -13.51 -1.47 -3.23
C GLU A 74 -14.20 -2.35 -2.18
N ARG A 75 -13.56 -3.42 -1.71
CA ARG A 75 -14.09 -4.26 -0.62
C ARG A 75 -14.28 -3.46 0.68
N LEU A 76 -13.33 -2.59 1.02
CA LEU A 76 -13.44 -1.72 2.19
C LEU A 76 -14.62 -0.75 2.08
N ARG A 77 -14.82 -0.13 0.90
CA ARG A 77 -15.98 0.75 0.63
C ARG A 77 -17.30 0.03 0.76
N GLN A 78 -17.40 -1.18 0.17
CA GLN A 78 -18.59 -2.03 0.28
C GLN A 78 -18.89 -2.42 1.73
N SER A 79 -17.86 -2.50 2.58
CA SER A 79 -17.97 -2.71 4.03
C SER A 79 -18.21 -1.43 4.83
N GLY A 80 -18.49 -0.29 4.16
CA GLY A 80 -18.78 0.99 4.81
C GLY A 80 -17.58 1.66 5.47
N LYS A 81 -16.34 1.32 5.07
CA LYS A 81 -15.12 1.91 5.64
C LYS A 81 -14.76 3.23 4.94
N ASP A 82 -14.22 4.18 5.71
CA ASP A 82 -13.70 5.44 5.18
C ASP A 82 -12.33 5.21 4.52
N VAL A 83 -12.36 4.94 3.22
CA VAL A 83 -11.16 4.67 2.43
C VAL A 83 -11.19 5.40 1.09
N GLN A 84 -10.06 5.97 0.71
CA GLN A 84 -9.87 6.63 -0.57
C GLN A 84 -8.55 6.19 -1.20
N LEU A 85 -8.59 5.90 -2.51
CA LEU A 85 -7.42 5.69 -3.36
C LEU A 85 -7.33 6.86 -4.33
N THR A 86 -6.20 7.57 -4.28
CA THR A 86 -5.84 8.60 -5.25
C THR A 86 -4.83 8.02 -6.22
N GLU A 87 -5.20 8.04 -7.50
CA GLU A 87 -4.42 7.44 -8.59
C GLU A 87 -3.78 8.54 -9.44
N TYR A 88 -2.52 8.33 -9.81
CA TYR A 88 -1.76 9.23 -10.68
C TYR A 88 -1.40 8.51 -11.99
N ALA A 89 -1.94 8.98 -13.13
CA ALA A 89 -1.88 8.29 -14.42
C ALA A 89 -0.45 7.97 -14.89
N ASP A 90 0.45 8.94 -14.84
CA ASP A 90 1.82 8.83 -15.40
C ASP A 90 2.88 8.77 -14.28
N THR A 91 2.60 7.99 -13.22
CA THR A 91 3.40 8.00 -12.00
C THR A 91 3.86 6.62 -11.63
N TRP A 92 5.17 6.44 -11.51
CA TRP A 92 5.82 5.18 -11.18
C TRP A 92 6.09 5.04 -9.69
N HIS A 93 6.66 3.88 -9.31
CA HIS A 93 7.07 3.62 -7.94
C HIS A 93 8.09 4.67 -7.44
N VAL A 94 8.00 5.06 -6.16
CA VAL A 94 8.89 6.06 -5.51
C VAL A 94 8.81 7.45 -6.17
N PHE A 95 7.62 7.87 -6.58
CA PHE A 95 7.40 9.14 -7.27
C PHE A 95 7.71 10.39 -6.43
N ASP A 96 7.77 10.23 -5.14
CA ASP A 96 8.05 11.29 -4.15
C ASP A 96 9.55 11.53 -3.92
N SER A 97 10.43 10.70 -4.48
CA SER A 97 11.87 10.84 -4.31
C SER A 97 12.45 11.92 -5.25
N PRO A 98 12.98 13.02 -4.71
CA PRO A 98 13.56 14.07 -5.53
C PRO A 98 14.89 13.67 -6.20
N THR A 99 15.47 12.55 -5.79
CA THR A 99 16.76 12.04 -6.31
C THR A 99 16.59 11.08 -7.48
N ASN A 100 15.37 10.57 -7.72
CA ASN A 100 15.11 9.72 -8.88
C ASN A 100 14.99 10.57 -10.15
N PRO A 101 15.41 10.02 -11.32
CA PRO A 101 15.06 10.62 -12.60
C PRO A 101 13.56 10.68 -12.82
N ILE A 102 13.10 11.67 -13.60
CA ILE A 102 11.70 11.76 -14.04
C ILE A 102 11.38 10.64 -15.04
N THR A 103 12.36 10.26 -15.87
CA THR A 103 12.22 9.13 -16.80
C THR A 103 12.28 7.81 -16.02
N PRO A 104 11.36 6.88 -16.27
CA PRO A 104 11.36 5.58 -15.62
C PRO A 104 12.69 4.86 -15.77
N THR A 105 13.30 4.50 -14.67
CA THR A 105 14.60 3.85 -14.59
C THR A 105 14.46 2.44 -14.07
N ALA A 106 15.00 1.48 -14.80
CA ALA A 106 14.93 0.07 -14.44
C ALA A 106 15.81 -0.27 -13.24
N LEU A 107 15.27 -1.09 -12.34
CA LEU A 107 15.96 -1.75 -11.22
C LEU A 107 15.96 -3.26 -11.46
N PRO A 108 16.89 -3.81 -12.26
CA PRO A 108 16.82 -5.20 -12.75
C PRO A 108 16.97 -6.23 -11.64
N ALA A 109 17.59 -5.90 -10.51
CA ALA A 109 17.79 -6.82 -9.40
C ALA A 109 16.64 -6.82 -8.39
N ALA A 110 15.76 -5.81 -8.41
CA ALA A 110 14.67 -5.68 -7.45
C ALA A 110 13.62 -6.76 -7.68
N GLN A 111 13.20 -7.42 -6.59
CA GLN A 111 12.16 -8.45 -6.62
C GLN A 111 10.78 -7.83 -6.45
N THR A 112 9.81 -8.38 -7.19
CA THR A 112 8.40 -8.02 -7.07
C THR A 112 7.53 -9.28 -6.99
N VAL A 113 6.42 -9.19 -6.29
CA VAL A 113 5.40 -10.23 -6.18
C VAL A 113 4.17 -9.94 -7.06
N ARG A 114 4.34 -9.12 -8.11
CA ARG A 114 3.25 -8.63 -8.96
C ARG A 114 2.40 -9.73 -9.62
N ASN A 115 2.94 -10.92 -9.78
CA ASN A 115 2.25 -12.09 -10.33
C ASN A 115 1.87 -13.11 -9.26
N CYS A 116 2.13 -12.82 -7.97
CA CYS A 116 1.77 -13.72 -6.89
C CYS A 116 0.34 -13.43 -6.39
N VAL A 117 -0.39 -14.47 -6.08
CA VAL A 117 -1.64 -14.37 -5.32
C VAL A 117 -1.36 -14.89 -3.91
N ILE A 118 -1.22 -13.97 -2.98
CA ILE A 118 -0.86 -14.29 -1.59
C ILE A 118 -2.10 -14.12 -0.73
N LYS A 119 -2.42 -15.12 0.08
CA LYS A 119 -3.53 -15.04 1.04
C LYS A 119 -3.15 -15.67 2.38
N GLU A 120 -3.85 -15.25 3.39
CA GLU A 120 -3.80 -15.91 4.69
C GLU A 120 -4.80 -17.06 4.72
N ASP A 121 -4.37 -18.27 5.07
CA ASP A 121 -5.22 -19.43 5.26
C ASP A 121 -5.62 -19.64 6.73
N ARG A 122 -4.78 -19.21 7.66
CA ARG A 122 -5.02 -19.13 9.10
C ARG A 122 -4.18 -17.98 9.68
N PRO A 123 -4.57 -17.40 10.83
CA PRO A 123 -3.91 -16.23 11.39
C PRO A 123 -2.37 -16.34 11.43
N GLY A 124 -1.71 -15.38 10.73
CA GLY A 124 -0.25 -15.31 10.64
C GLY A 124 0.40 -16.23 9.62
N HIS A 125 -0.35 -17.04 8.87
CA HIS A 125 0.19 -17.98 7.89
C HIS A 125 -0.21 -17.56 6.47
N LEU A 126 0.75 -16.99 5.74
CA LEU A 126 0.56 -16.57 4.34
C LEU A 126 0.96 -17.71 3.40
N ILE A 127 0.08 -18.02 2.47
CA ILE A 127 0.31 -19.01 1.42
C ILE A 127 0.26 -18.37 0.03
N ASN A 128 0.96 -18.98 -0.90
CA ASN A 128 0.74 -18.76 -2.31
C ASN A 128 -0.55 -19.47 -2.72
N ALA A 129 -1.58 -18.71 -3.07
CA ALA A 129 -2.90 -19.28 -3.37
C ALA A 129 -2.92 -20.19 -4.60
N THR A 130 -1.90 -20.12 -5.47
CA THR A 130 -1.78 -20.96 -6.66
C THR A 130 -1.25 -22.35 -6.32
N SER A 131 -0.22 -22.43 -5.46
CA SER A 131 0.37 -23.71 -5.05
C SER A 131 -0.29 -24.30 -3.80
N GLY A 132 -0.87 -23.47 -2.95
CA GLY A 132 -1.36 -23.85 -1.62
C GLY A 132 -0.26 -23.95 -0.56
N GLU A 133 1.00 -23.75 -0.93
CA GLU A 133 2.15 -23.85 -0.04
C GLU A 133 2.45 -22.51 0.66
N PRO A 134 3.20 -22.52 1.79
CA PRO A 134 3.66 -21.30 2.42
C PRO A 134 4.38 -20.39 1.42
N PHE A 135 3.98 -19.11 1.38
CA PHE A 135 4.60 -18.15 0.47
C PHE A 135 6.06 -17.90 0.85
N THR A 136 6.93 -17.91 -0.16
CA THR A 136 8.34 -17.57 -0.04
C THR A 136 8.80 -16.65 -1.18
N TRP A 137 9.89 -15.93 -0.97
CA TRP A 137 10.50 -15.09 -2.02
C TRP A 137 11.22 -15.91 -3.12
N GLN A 138 11.21 -17.24 -3.02
CA GLN A 138 11.70 -18.20 -4.02
C GLN A 138 10.57 -18.77 -4.89
N ASP A 139 9.33 -18.41 -4.62
CA ASP A 139 8.19 -18.88 -5.41
C ASP A 139 8.32 -18.44 -6.88
N ALA A 140 7.85 -19.30 -7.79
CA ALA A 140 7.95 -19.05 -9.23
C ALA A 140 7.22 -17.79 -9.71
N CYS A 141 6.26 -17.27 -8.94
CA CYS A 141 5.56 -16.03 -9.25
C CYS A 141 6.35 -14.77 -8.90
N VAL A 142 7.45 -14.91 -8.12
CA VAL A 142 8.33 -13.78 -7.78
C VAL A 142 9.22 -13.45 -8.98
N GLU A 143 9.13 -12.23 -9.43
CA GLU A 143 9.90 -11.75 -10.58
C GLU A 143 10.97 -10.74 -10.15
N ARG A 144 11.83 -10.40 -11.11
CA ARG A 144 12.83 -9.34 -11.00
C ARG A 144 12.64 -8.33 -12.13
N GLY A 145 13.12 -7.12 -11.87
CA GLY A 145 13.04 -6.05 -12.83
C GLY A 145 11.76 -5.24 -12.69
N VAL A 146 11.92 -4.04 -12.18
CA VAL A 146 10.87 -3.05 -11.95
C VAL A 146 11.38 -1.67 -12.31
N HIS A 147 10.51 -0.67 -12.33
CA HIS A 147 10.88 0.71 -12.64
C HIS A 147 10.55 1.65 -11.49
N VAL A 148 11.36 2.70 -11.37
CA VAL A 148 11.13 3.82 -10.45
C VAL A 148 11.29 5.12 -11.21
N ALA A 149 10.51 6.14 -10.84
CA ALA A 149 10.67 7.49 -11.37
C ALA A 149 10.11 8.54 -10.40
N ALA A 150 10.73 9.71 -10.36
CA ALA A 150 10.16 10.88 -9.70
C ALA A 150 9.00 11.45 -10.53
N ASN A 151 7.98 11.99 -9.84
CA ASN A 151 6.95 12.81 -10.47
C ASN A 151 6.64 14.02 -9.59
N PRO A 152 7.26 15.18 -9.85
CA PRO A 152 7.08 16.39 -9.02
C PRO A 152 5.63 16.89 -8.98
N ILE A 153 4.85 16.65 -10.05
CA ILE A 153 3.44 17.05 -10.10
C ILE A 153 2.60 16.18 -9.15
N ALA A 154 2.78 14.86 -9.23
CA ALA A 154 2.11 13.92 -8.34
C ALA A 154 2.55 14.13 -6.88
N LEU A 155 3.84 14.40 -6.64
CA LEU A 155 4.36 14.73 -5.32
C LEU A 155 3.65 15.96 -4.74
N LYS A 156 3.59 17.05 -5.50
CA LYS A 156 2.93 18.29 -5.04
C LYS A 156 1.45 18.06 -4.74
N ALA A 157 0.73 17.40 -5.65
CA ALA A 157 -0.68 17.07 -5.45
C ALA A 157 -0.91 16.20 -4.20
N THR A 158 -0.01 15.23 -3.97
CA THR A 158 -0.06 14.38 -2.78
C THR A 158 0.21 15.17 -1.50
N GLN A 159 1.20 16.07 -1.50
CA GLN A 159 1.51 16.93 -0.35
C GLN A 159 0.31 17.80 0.02
N ASP A 160 -0.37 18.38 -0.97
CA ASP A 160 -1.56 19.19 -0.76
C ASP A 160 -2.72 18.36 -0.18
N ALA A 161 -2.95 17.15 -0.72
CA ALA A 161 -3.97 16.24 -0.23
C ALA A 161 -3.70 15.79 1.21
N VAL A 162 -2.45 15.44 1.53
CA VAL A 162 -2.05 15.05 2.89
C VAL A 162 -2.19 16.23 3.85
N LYS A 163 -1.77 17.44 3.44
CA LYS A 163 -1.95 18.64 4.26
C LYS A 163 -3.43 18.87 4.58
N ALA A 164 -4.31 18.84 3.57
CA ALA A 164 -5.75 19.00 3.75
C ALA A 164 -6.34 17.94 4.70
N LEU A 165 -5.94 16.67 4.56
CA LEU A 165 -6.33 15.61 5.47
C LEU A 165 -5.92 15.90 6.91
N LEU A 166 -4.65 16.25 7.13
CA LEU A 166 -4.12 16.53 8.47
C LEU A 166 -4.78 17.76 9.10
N THR A 167 -5.03 18.81 8.30
CA THR A 167 -5.79 20.00 8.74
C THR A 167 -7.18 19.60 9.25
N THR A 168 -7.87 18.73 8.50
CA THR A 168 -9.21 18.25 8.90
C THR A 168 -9.16 17.36 10.14
N VAL A 169 -8.26 16.37 10.16
CA VAL A 169 -8.16 15.38 11.25
C VAL A 169 -7.77 16.02 12.57
N PHE A 170 -6.83 16.96 12.53
CA PHE A 170 -6.30 17.61 13.74
C PHE A 170 -6.91 18.99 14.00
N LYS A 171 -7.90 19.43 13.17
CA LYS A 171 -8.55 20.74 13.30
C LYS A 171 -7.54 21.90 13.39
N LEU A 172 -6.52 21.84 12.51
CA LEU A 172 -5.50 22.87 12.43
C LEU A 172 -6.07 24.13 11.73
N GLU A 173 -5.66 25.32 12.20
CA GLU A 173 -5.97 26.61 11.57
C GLU A 173 -5.05 26.94 10.38
#